data_ba383e4a4156ae4008f1b59108f73896
#
_entry.id   ba383e4a4156ae4008f1b59108f73896
#
_cell.length_a   1.000
_cell.length_b   1.000
_cell.length_c   1.000
_cell.angle_alpha   90.00
_cell.angle_beta   90.00
_cell.angle_gamma   90.00
#
_symmetry.space_group_name_H-M   'P 1'
#
loop_
_entity.id
_entity.type
_entity.pdbx_description
1 polymer ?
#
loop_
_entity_poly.entity_id
_entity_poly.type
_entity_poly.pdbx_seq_one_letter_code
_entity_poly.pdbx_strand_id
1 'polypeptide(L)'
;MPEIKLTHVTKRWGKFYAVDDLSLDMEDNSFITLLGPSGCGKTTTLRMIAGLETPTSGQIKIGDRVVFDSEAGINVPANKRKVGFLFQNYALWPNMTVYQNISFGLGNIKEELPVIDEEAKALKSMIKALENPGELVKLIEECRDKKGKLDLDMVYLKLIDNYTISIYTAKELYNYKLHEAADKESTSKQKKQELTAKLDSILAGHKEKREELNEKFEVVSGGKVVTRVRKYSKEEIDLAVRRVSRIVKIGMFMNRYPAELSGGQQQRVAIARTLAPEP
;
A
#
# COMPACT_ATOMS: atom_id res chain seq x y z
N MET A 1 -11.25 -10.26 -5.65
CA MET A 1 -11.96 -10.12 -4.34
C MET A 1 -12.72 -11.40 -4.09
N PRO A 2 -12.75 -11.95 -2.88
CA PRO A 2 -13.51 -13.17 -2.62
C PRO A 2 -15.01 -12.91 -2.70
N GLU A 3 -15.79 -13.98 -3.01
CA GLU A 3 -17.25 -13.98 -2.93
C GLU A 3 -17.72 -13.52 -1.54
N ILE A 4 -18.84 -12.77 -1.48
CA ILE A 4 -19.49 -12.38 -0.23
C ILE A 4 -20.92 -12.87 -0.26
N LYS A 5 -21.30 -13.66 0.74
CA LYS A 5 -22.62 -14.24 0.86
C LYS A 5 -23.30 -13.85 2.17
N LEU A 6 -24.49 -13.29 2.07
CA LEU A 6 -25.40 -13.03 3.17
C LEU A 6 -26.52 -14.03 3.11
N THR A 7 -26.87 -14.68 4.24
CA THR A 7 -27.94 -15.65 4.32
C THR A 7 -28.86 -15.29 5.50
N HIS A 8 -30.09 -14.92 5.21
CA HIS A 8 -31.12 -14.57 6.18
C HIS A 8 -30.66 -13.52 7.20
N VAL A 9 -29.89 -12.49 6.74
CA VAL A 9 -29.31 -11.48 7.61
C VAL A 9 -30.36 -10.46 8.01
N THR A 10 -30.57 -10.33 9.32
CA THR A 10 -31.47 -9.32 9.90
C THR A 10 -30.69 -8.39 10.83
N LYS A 11 -31.00 -7.10 10.77
CA LYS A 11 -30.55 -6.11 11.74
C LYS A 11 -31.72 -5.30 12.25
N ARG A 12 -31.96 -5.33 13.57
CA ARG A 12 -32.99 -4.55 14.23
C ARG A 12 -32.44 -3.80 15.45
N TRP A 13 -33.03 -2.66 15.73
CA TRP A 13 -32.86 -1.92 16.97
C TRP A 13 -34.24 -1.80 17.66
N GLY A 14 -34.44 -2.60 18.71
CA GLY A 14 -35.76 -2.74 19.33
C GLY A 14 -36.78 -3.26 18.32
N LYS A 15 -37.80 -2.43 18.01
CA LYS A 15 -38.85 -2.77 17.05
C LYS A 15 -38.58 -2.32 15.61
N PHE A 16 -37.50 -1.54 15.39
CA PHE A 16 -37.13 -1.04 14.05
C PHE A 16 -36.22 -2.00 13.32
N TYR A 17 -36.64 -2.46 12.16
CA TYR A 17 -35.85 -3.29 11.25
C TYR A 17 -35.11 -2.40 10.27
N ALA A 18 -33.79 -2.35 10.36
CA ALA A 18 -32.93 -1.64 9.42
C ALA A 18 -32.62 -2.49 8.19
N VAL A 19 -32.51 -3.80 8.40
CA VAL A 19 -32.40 -4.85 7.36
C VAL A 19 -33.22 -6.01 7.86
N ASP A 20 -34.09 -6.55 7.03
CA ASP A 20 -35.01 -7.64 7.38
C ASP A 20 -34.84 -8.79 6.40
N ASP A 21 -34.42 -9.94 6.90
CA ASP A 21 -34.26 -11.22 6.19
C ASP A 21 -33.53 -11.12 4.82
N LEU A 22 -32.41 -10.39 4.77
CA LEU A 22 -31.68 -10.18 3.54
C LEU A 22 -30.81 -11.39 3.20
N SER A 23 -31.04 -11.99 2.02
CA SER A 23 -30.14 -12.93 1.39
C SER A 23 -29.59 -12.33 0.11
N LEU A 24 -28.25 -12.31 -0.04
CA LEU A 24 -27.56 -11.67 -1.15
C LEU A 24 -26.22 -12.38 -1.42
N ASP A 25 -26.03 -12.80 -2.64
CA ASP A 25 -24.77 -13.39 -3.13
C ASP A 25 -24.06 -12.37 -4.02
N MET A 26 -22.82 -12.05 -3.68
CA MET A 26 -21.92 -11.17 -4.44
C MET A 26 -20.78 -12.01 -4.97
N GLU A 27 -20.74 -12.21 -6.28
CA GLU A 27 -19.72 -13.05 -6.94
C GLU A 27 -18.31 -12.47 -6.78
N ASP A 28 -17.33 -13.35 -6.86
CA ASP A 28 -15.91 -12.97 -6.87
C ASP A 28 -15.60 -11.99 -8.01
N ASN A 29 -14.74 -10.99 -7.72
CA ASN A 29 -14.31 -9.96 -8.68
C ASN A 29 -15.44 -9.17 -9.37
N SER A 30 -16.63 -9.11 -8.77
CA SER A 30 -17.77 -8.35 -9.29
C SER A 30 -17.83 -6.93 -8.75
N PHE A 31 -18.47 -6.05 -9.50
CA PHE A 31 -18.82 -4.68 -9.07
C PHE A 31 -20.32 -4.63 -8.74
N ILE A 32 -20.66 -4.48 -7.47
CA ILE A 32 -22.03 -4.49 -6.98
C ILE A 32 -22.47 -3.10 -6.56
N THR A 33 -23.65 -2.69 -7.01
CA THR A 33 -24.29 -1.42 -6.60
C THR A 33 -25.57 -1.70 -5.83
N LEU A 34 -25.65 -1.21 -4.59
CA LEU A 34 -26.87 -1.23 -3.80
C LEU A 34 -27.68 0.05 -4.09
N LEU A 35 -28.83 -0.11 -4.74
CA LEU A 35 -29.74 1.00 -5.06
C LEU A 35 -30.97 0.97 -4.16
N GLY A 36 -31.47 2.13 -3.79
CA GLY A 36 -32.70 2.29 -3.00
C GLY A 36 -32.77 3.65 -2.29
N PRO A 37 -33.94 4.02 -1.73
CA PRO A 37 -34.15 5.30 -1.06
C PRO A 37 -33.26 5.44 0.20
N SER A 38 -33.19 6.66 0.74
CA SER A 38 -32.53 6.91 2.01
C SER A 38 -33.21 6.12 3.14
N GLY A 39 -32.42 5.50 4.02
CA GLY A 39 -32.94 4.72 5.14
C GLY A 39 -33.27 3.25 4.85
N CYS A 40 -33.18 2.76 3.61
CA CYS A 40 -33.48 1.36 3.27
C CYS A 40 -32.39 0.34 3.64
N GLY A 41 -31.47 0.65 4.52
CA GLY A 41 -30.52 -0.31 5.08
C GLY A 41 -29.19 -0.49 4.32
N LYS A 42 -28.93 0.19 3.19
CA LYS A 42 -27.69 0.03 2.39
C LYS A 42 -26.41 0.18 3.22
N THR A 43 -26.30 1.29 3.93
CA THR A 43 -25.12 1.57 4.78
C THR A 43 -25.01 0.56 5.93
N THR A 44 -26.14 0.13 6.50
CA THR A 44 -26.18 -0.88 7.55
C THR A 44 -25.67 -2.22 7.03
N THR A 45 -26.12 -2.63 5.83
CA THR A 45 -25.64 -3.86 5.17
C THR A 45 -24.15 -3.82 4.94
N LEU A 46 -23.61 -2.72 4.36
CA LEU A 46 -22.17 -2.57 4.16
C LEU A 46 -21.38 -2.59 5.47
N ARG A 47 -21.91 -1.96 6.54
CA ARG A 47 -21.26 -1.99 7.87
C ARG A 47 -21.29 -3.38 8.49
N MET A 48 -22.35 -4.16 8.28
CA MET A 48 -22.42 -5.55 8.75
C MET A 48 -21.40 -6.44 8.03
N ILE A 49 -21.23 -6.28 6.72
CA ILE A 49 -20.18 -6.99 5.97
C ILE A 49 -18.80 -6.64 6.51
N ALA A 50 -18.52 -5.36 6.72
CA ALA A 50 -17.24 -4.87 7.23
C ALA A 50 -16.98 -5.21 8.71
N GLY A 51 -17.99 -5.69 9.46
CA GLY A 51 -17.88 -5.95 10.90
C GLY A 51 -17.91 -4.71 11.78
N LEU A 52 -18.39 -3.59 11.25
CA LEU A 52 -18.60 -2.32 11.96
C LEU A 52 -19.99 -2.23 12.60
N GLU A 53 -20.86 -3.16 12.25
CA GLU A 53 -22.20 -3.34 12.82
C GLU A 53 -22.44 -4.85 12.97
N THR A 54 -22.99 -5.27 14.10
CA THR A 54 -23.29 -6.68 14.35
C THR A 54 -24.73 -6.98 13.90
N PRO A 55 -24.97 -7.95 13.01
CA PRO A 55 -26.31 -8.42 12.70
C PRO A 55 -27.03 -8.96 13.94
N THR A 56 -28.37 -8.95 13.91
CA THR A 56 -29.19 -9.56 14.95
C THR A 56 -29.32 -11.08 14.75
N SER A 57 -29.43 -11.50 13.47
CA SER A 57 -29.50 -12.91 13.08
C SER A 57 -28.96 -13.13 11.67
N GLY A 58 -28.82 -14.40 11.30
CA GLY A 58 -28.34 -14.84 9.99
C GLY A 58 -26.85 -15.15 9.94
N GLN A 59 -26.32 -15.29 8.72
CA GLN A 59 -24.93 -15.66 8.49
C GLN A 59 -24.31 -14.73 7.43
N ILE A 60 -23.02 -14.38 7.62
CA ILE A 60 -22.20 -13.67 6.61
C ILE A 60 -20.93 -14.48 6.37
N LYS A 61 -20.67 -14.78 5.08
CA LYS A 61 -19.48 -15.50 4.62
C LYS A 61 -18.67 -14.63 3.65
N ILE A 62 -17.36 -14.66 3.76
CA ILE A 62 -16.41 -13.97 2.85
C ILE A 62 -15.41 -15.01 2.35
N GLY A 63 -15.47 -15.33 1.07
CA GLY A 63 -14.79 -16.50 0.51
C GLY A 63 -15.23 -17.76 1.23
N ASP A 64 -14.29 -18.60 1.65
CA ASP A 64 -14.56 -19.84 2.40
C ASP A 64 -14.78 -19.61 3.89
N ARG A 65 -14.67 -18.37 4.37
CA ARG A 65 -14.68 -18.07 5.80
C ARG A 65 -16.01 -17.50 6.26
N VAL A 66 -16.65 -18.12 7.24
CA VAL A 66 -17.78 -17.53 7.99
C VAL A 66 -17.25 -16.44 8.92
N VAL A 67 -17.73 -15.20 8.74
CA VAL A 67 -17.32 -14.04 9.54
C VAL A 67 -18.38 -13.59 10.55
N PHE A 68 -19.62 -14.00 10.34
CA PHE A 68 -20.71 -13.86 11.30
C PHE A 68 -21.66 -15.04 11.17
N ASP A 69 -22.12 -15.58 12.29
CA ASP A 69 -23.16 -16.59 12.38
C ASP A 69 -23.81 -16.52 13.74
N SER A 70 -25.11 -16.18 13.76
CA SER A 70 -25.86 -16.03 14.99
C SER A 70 -26.11 -17.33 15.75
N GLU A 71 -26.24 -18.46 15.02
CA GLU A 71 -26.50 -19.77 15.60
C GLU A 71 -25.21 -20.39 16.15
N ALA A 72 -24.12 -20.28 15.40
CA ALA A 72 -22.81 -20.79 15.81
C ALA A 72 -22.07 -19.84 16.78
N GLY A 73 -22.60 -18.65 17.06
CA GLY A 73 -21.97 -17.64 17.92
C GLY A 73 -20.69 -17.04 17.35
N ILE A 74 -20.54 -17.05 16.03
CA ILE A 74 -19.35 -16.52 15.35
C ILE A 74 -19.55 -15.03 15.09
N ASN A 75 -18.60 -14.20 15.54
CA ASN A 75 -18.55 -12.77 15.21
C ASN A 75 -17.09 -12.30 15.08
N VAL A 76 -16.56 -12.34 13.86
CA VAL A 76 -15.20 -11.92 13.57
C VAL A 76 -15.13 -10.38 13.57
N PRO A 77 -14.24 -9.76 14.37
CA PRO A 77 -14.12 -8.32 14.42
C PRO A 77 -13.59 -7.73 13.10
N ALA A 78 -13.94 -6.46 12.82
CA ALA A 78 -13.65 -5.78 11.55
C ALA A 78 -12.20 -5.89 11.10
N ASN A 79 -11.23 -5.69 12.02
CA ASN A 79 -9.80 -5.75 11.72
C ASN A 79 -9.28 -7.15 11.31
N LYS A 80 -10.10 -8.18 11.49
CA LYS A 80 -9.77 -9.57 11.09
C LYS A 80 -10.56 -10.06 9.89
N ARG A 81 -11.45 -9.23 9.30
CA ARG A 81 -12.26 -9.63 8.14
C ARG A 81 -11.55 -9.45 6.80
N LYS A 82 -10.44 -8.71 6.75
CA LYS A 82 -9.70 -8.35 5.52
C LYS A 82 -10.62 -7.68 4.48
N VAL A 83 -11.44 -6.73 4.93
CA VAL A 83 -12.36 -5.94 4.10
C VAL A 83 -12.02 -4.48 4.27
N GLY A 84 -11.79 -3.78 3.16
CA GLY A 84 -11.63 -2.34 3.17
C GLY A 84 -12.98 -1.63 3.23
N PHE A 85 -13.12 -0.64 4.12
CA PHE A 85 -14.34 0.16 4.26
C PHE A 85 -14.07 1.65 4.09
N LEU A 86 -14.77 2.28 3.14
CA LEU A 86 -14.68 3.71 2.90
C LEU A 86 -15.86 4.42 3.55
N PHE A 87 -15.59 5.31 4.52
CA PHE A 87 -16.61 6.12 5.19
C PHE A 87 -17.11 7.25 4.28
N GLN A 88 -18.37 7.63 4.41
CA GLN A 88 -18.98 8.72 3.63
C GLN A 88 -18.31 10.08 3.84
N ASN A 89 -17.82 10.36 5.05
CA ASN A 89 -17.07 11.55 5.41
C ASN A 89 -15.55 11.40 5.24
N TYR A 90 -15.13 10.36 4.50
CA TYR A 90 -13.72 9.98 4.27
C TYR A 90 -12.94 9.63 5.55
N ALA A 91 -13.33 10.13 6.72
CA ALA A 91 -12.74 9.89 8.04
C ALA A 91 -11.20 10.04 8.05
N LEU A 92 -10.67 11.05 7.36
CA LEU A 92 -9.23 11.35 7.38
C LEU A 92 -8.84 11.99 8.71
N TRP A 93 -7.66 11.64 9.23
CA TRP A 93 -7.10 12.30 10.39
C TRP A 93 -6.58 13.68 10.00
N PRO A 94 -7.15 14.78 10.54
CA PRO A 94 -6.84 16.14 10.08
C PRO A 94 -5.42 16.60 10.44
N ASN A 95 -4.83 16.02 11.49
CA ASN A 95 -3.48 16.30 11.98
C ASN A 95 -2.40 15.40 11.38
N MET A 96 -2.74 14.57 10.40
CA MET A 96 -1.83 13.71 9.67
C MET A 96 -1.74 14.13 8.22
N THR A 97 -0.55 14.08 7.64
CA THR A 97 -0.37 14.30 6.20
C THR A 97 -1.05 13.20 5.38
N VAL A 98 -1.16 13.39 4.08
CA VAL A 98 -1.66 12.36 3.14
C VAL A 98 -0.88 11.06 3.30
N TYR A 99 0.44 11.15 3.30
CA TYR A 99 1.31 9.99 3.52
C TYR A 99 0.99 9.27 4.83
N GLN A 100 0.90 10.01 5.92
CA GLN A 100 0.60 9.45 7.24
C GLN A 100 -0.79 8.83 7.32
N ASN A 101 -1.80 9.45 6.69
CA ASN A 101 -3.14 8.88 6.61
C ASN A 101 -3.17 7.51 5.92
N ILE A 102 -2.38 7.33 4.84
CA ILE A 102 -2.34 6.08 4.09
C ILE A 102 -1.49 5.03 4.82
N SER A 103 -0.33 5.42 5.36
CA SER A 103 0.63 4.51 5.98
C SER A 103 0.24 4.02 7.38
N PHE A 104 -0.65 4.76 8.07
CA PHE A 104 -1.00 4.48 9.48
C PHE A 104 -1.47 3.03 9.72
N GLY A 105 -2.36 2.54 8.86
CA GLY A 105 -2.87 1.17 8.95
C GLY A 105 -1.75 0.12 8.79
N LEU A 106 -0.89 0.32 7.80
CA LEU A 106 0.22 -0.59 7.48
C LEU A 106 1.21 -0.77 8.63
N GLY A 107 1.54 0.31 9.34
CA GLY A 107 2.47 0.27 10.48
C GLY A 107 1.99 -0.57 11.66
N ASN A 108 0.68 -0.87 11.73
CA ASN A 108 0.07 -1.66 12.80
C ASN A 108 -0.23 -3.11 12.42
N ILE A 109 -0.12 -3.46 11.15
CA ILE A 109 -0.31 -4.84 10.67
C ILE A 109 0.89 -5.68 11.09
N LYS A 110 0.62 -6.87 11.65
CA LYS A 110 1.61 -7.89 11.98
C LYS A 110 1.12 -9.19 11.36
N GLU A 111 1.81 -9.63 10.34
CA GLU A 111 1.45 -10.81 9.55
C GLU A 111 2.68 -11.67 9.27
N GLU A 112 2.44 -12.88 8.81
CA GLU A 112 3.49 -13.75 8.28
C GLU A 112 3.92 -13.21 6.90
N LEU A 113 5.11 -12.61 6.86
CA LEU A 113 5.65 -11.93 5.69
C LEU A 113 6.97 -12.57 5.27
N PRO A 114 7.29 -12.57 3.95
CA PRO A 114 8.61 -12.94 3.47
C PRO A 114 9.71 -12.12 4.13
N VAL A 115 10.85 -12.72 4.35
CA VAL A 115 12.06 -12.00 4.74
C VAL A 115 12.69 -11.45 3.46
N ILE A 116 12.70 -10.12 3.32
CA ILE A 116 13.25 -9.42 2.16
C ILE A 116 14.59 -8.79 2.54
N ASP A 117 15.60 -8.93 1.69
CA ASP A 117 16.82 -8.14 1.79
C ASP A 117 16.62 -6.79 1.10
N GLU A 118 16.19 -5.80 1.91
CA GLU A 118 15.89 -4.45 1.44
C GLU A 118 17.15 -3.72 0.93
N GLU A 119 18.32 -4.01 1.51
CA GLU A 119 19.59 -3.41 1.08
C GLU A 119 20.00 -3.92 -0.31
N ALA A 120 19.95 -5.23 -0.52
CA ALA A 120 20.24 -5.83 -1.84
C ALA A 120 19.26 -5.31 -2.91
N LYS A 121 17.98 -5.17 -2.56
CA LYS A 121 16.94 -4.64 -3.44
C LYS A 121 17.21 -3.17 -3.81
N ALA A 122 17.52 -2.33 -2.84
CA ALA A 122 17.84 -0.92 -3.05
C ALA A 122 19.10 -0.77 -3.92
N LEU A 123 20.18 -1.50 -3.61
CA LEU A 123 21.42 -1.52 -4.39
C LEU A 123 21.16 -1.89 -5.85
N LYS A 124 20.41 -2.97 -6.10
CA LYS A 124 20.08 -3.38 -7.47
C LYS A 124 19.31 -2.31 -8.24
N SER A 125 18.36 -1.66 -7.59
CA SER A 125 17.58 -0.59 -8.20
C SER A 125 18.44 0.64 -8.52
N MET A 126 19.36 1.02 -7.62
CA MET A 126 20.31 2.11 -7.86
C MET A 126 21.31 1.77 -8.98
N ILE A 127 21.83 0.55 -9.00
CA ILE A 127 22.70 0.08 -10.10
C ILE A 127 21.99 0.23 -11.44
N LYS A 128 20.72 -0.20 -11.52
CA LYS A 128 19.89 -0.07 -12.73
C LYS A 128 19.69 1.40 -13.14
N ALA A 129 19.43 2.29 -12.19
CA ALA A 129 19.30 3.72 -12.48
C ALA A 129 20.59 4.35 -13.01
N LEU A 130 21.75 3.89 -12.52
CA LEU A 130 23.08 4.34 -12.94
C LEU A 130 23.53 3.76 -14.30
N GLU A 131 22.79 2.81 -14.89
CA GLU A 131 23.06 2.31 -16.25
C GLU A 131 22.79 3.38 -17.32
N ASN A 132 21.88 4.32 -17.02
CA ASN A 132 21.54 5.40 -17.93
C ASN A 132 21.67 6.78 -17.22
N PRO A 133 22.91 7.27 -16.97
CA PRO A 133 23.13 8.50 -16.25
C PRO A 133 22.53 9.73 -16.93
N GLY A 134 22.43 9.72 -18.26
CA GLY A 134 21.78 10.80 -19.02
C GLY A 134 20.30 10.93 -18.72
N GLU A 135 19.58 9.83 -18.65
CA GLU A 135 18.16 9.81 -18.28
C GLU A 135 17.96 10.25 -16.82
N LEU A 136 18.76 9.73 -15.88
CA LEU A 136 18.71 10.10 -14.48
C LEU A 136 18.90 11.62 -14.28
N VAL A 137 19.91 12.19 -14.93
CA VAL A 137 20.17 13.63 -14.87
C VAL A 137 19.03 14.42 -15.52
N LYS A 138 18.51 13.98 -16.65
CA LYS A 138 17.38 14.63 -17.32
C LYS A 138 16.14 14.68 -16.41
N LEU A 139 15.80 13.58 -15.75
CA LEU A 139 14.69 13.52 -14.78
C LEU A 139 14.86 14.52 -13.64
N ILE A 140 16.09 14.72 -13.12
CA ILE A 140 16.38 15.68 -12.07
C ILE A 140 16.26 17.11 -12.61
N GLU A 141 16.88 17.41 -13.76
CA GLU A 141 16.90 18.74 -14.35
C GLU A 141 15.51 19.24 -14.77
N GLU A 142 14.63 18.36 -15.21
CA GLU A 142 13.22 18.67 -15.51
C GLU A 142 12.41 19.14 -14.30
N CYS A 143 12.94 18.99 -13.09
CA CYS A 143 12.31 19.46 -11.85
C CYS A 143 12.79 20.85 -11.43
N ARG A 144 13.51 21.59 -12.29
CA ARG A 144 13.86 22.99 -12.03
C ARG A 144 12.68 23.92 -12.30
N ASP A 145 12.46 24.83 -11.37
CA ASP A 145 11.49 25.90 -11.54
C ASP A 145 11.99 26.98 -12.55
N LYS A 146 11.14 27.95 -12.88
CA LYS A 146 11.49 29.06 -13.79
C LYS A 146 12.67 29.91 -13.33
N LYS A 147 13.07 29.80 -12.05
CA LYS A 147 14.23 30.50 -11.45
C LYS A 147 15.46 29.61 -11.39
N GLY A 148 15.41 28.39 -11.94
CA GLY A 148 16.51 27.43 -11.95
C GLY A 148 16.70 26.65 -10.64
N LYS A 149 15.81 26.82 -9.65
CA LYS A 149 15.87 26.09 -8.37
C LYS A 149 15.24 24.71 -8.54
N LEU A 150 15.89 23.66 -8.02
CA LEU A 150 15.34 22.31 -7.99
C LEU A 150 14.21 22.19 -6.95
N ASP A 151 13.07 21.66 -7.38
CA ASP A 151 12.00 21.19 -6.50
C ASP A 151 12.32 19.75 -6.08
N LEU A 152 12.86 19.58 -4.88
CA LEU A 152 13.29 18.28 -4.37
C LEU A 152 12.13 17.28 -4.22
N ASP A 153 10.93 17.74 -3.86
CA ASP A 153 9.77 16.89 -3.74
C ASP A 153 9.39 16.31 -5.10
N MET A 154 9.45 17.12 -6.15
CA MET A 154 9.23 16.68 -7.53
C MET A 154 10.35 15.75 -8.02
N VAL A 155 11.61 16.02 -7.68
CA VAL A 155 12.75 15.15 -8.01
C VAL A 155 12.52 13.75 -7.42
N TYR A 156 12.25 13.67 -6.11
CA TYR A 156 12.03 12.39 -5.46
C TYR A 156 10.83 11.67 -6.05
N LEU A 157 9.73 12.36 -6.32
CA LEU A 157 8.55 11.77 -6.93
C LEU A 157 8.86 11.17 -8.30
N LYS A 158 9.57 11.88 -9.18
CA LYS A 158 9.96 11.37 -10.48
C LYS A 158 10.89 10.16 -10.39
N LEU A 159 11.89 10.19 -9.49
CA LEU A 159 12.79 9.05 -9.27
C LEU A 159 12.02 7.81 -8.77
N ILE A 160 11.12 8.00 -7.81
CA ILE A 160 10.25 6.95 -7.27
C ILE A 160 9.39 6.34 -8.39
N ASP A 161 8.78 7.18 -9.22
CA ASP A 161 7.87 6.73 -10.27
C ASP A 161 8.60 6.06 -11.43
N ASN A 162 9.77 6.57 -11.82
CA ASN A 162 10.52 6.02 -12.94
C ASN A 162 11.22 4.70 -12.60
N TYR A 163 11.81 4.60 -11.40
CA TYR A 163 12.58 3.43 -10.99
C TYR A 163 11.82 2.48 -10.05
N THR A 164 10.60 2.80 -9.65
CA THR A 164 9.78 2.02 -8.71
C THR A 164 10.52 1.72 -7.40
N ILE A 165 11.12 2.75 -6.84
CA ILE A 165 11.93 2.71 -5.61
C ILE A 165 11.22 3.42 -4.46
N SER A 166 11.71 3.20 -3.23
CA SER A 166 11.24 3.94 -2.05
C SER A 166 11.77 5.37 -2.01
N ILE A 167 11.20 6.20 -1.15
CA ILE A 167 11.72 7.55 -0.88
C ILE A 167 13.15 7.52 -0.33
N TYR A 168 13.50 6.48 0.41
CA TYR A 168 14.83 6.33 1.01
C TYR A 168 15.87 6.09 -0.08
N THR A 169 15.63 5.13 -0.96
CA THR A 169 16.49 4.84 -2.13
C THR A 169 16.57 6.03 -3.10
N ALA A 170 15.45 6.75 -3.32
CA ALA A 170 15.44 7.94 -4.17
C ALA A 170 16.33 9.07 -3.61
N LYS A 171 16.29 9.30 -2.29
CA LYS A 171 17.16 10.28 -1.62
C LYS A 171 18.63 9.89 -1.73
N GLU A 172 18.96 8.62 -1.54
CA GLU A 172 20.33 8.13 -1.67
C GLU A 172 20.83 8.30 -3.11
N LEU A 173 20.04 7.93 -4.11
CA LEU A 173 20.37 8.10 -5.51
C LEU A 173 20.59 9.57 -5.88
N TYR A 174 19.76 10.49 -5.39
CA TYR A 174 19.92 11.92 -5.58
C TYR A 174 21.21 12.45 -4.93
N ASN A 175 21.57 11.93 -3.75
CA ASN A 175 22.78 12.35 -3.01
C ASN A 175 24.10 12.02 -3.73
N TYR A 176 24.07 11.17 -4.77
CA TYR A 176 25.25 10.99 -5.63
C TYR A 176 25.56 12.19 -6.50
N LYS A 177 24.63 13.19 -6.56
CA LYS A 177 24.81 14.49 -7.22
C LYS A 177 25.32 14.40 -8.66
N LEU A 178 24.88 13.39 -9.40
CA LEU A 178 25.29 13.20 -10.81
C LEU A 178 24.96 14.39 -11.69
N HIS A 179 23.89 15.14 -11.38
CA HIS A 179 23.51 16.37 -12.11
C HIS A 179 24.50 17.52 -11.93
N GLU A 180 25.31 17.51 -10.85
CA GLU A 180 26.37 18.49 -10.57
C GLU A 180 27.75 18.02 -11.05
N ALA A 181 27.92 16.74 -11.40
CA ALA A 181 29.19 16.16 -11.79
C ALA A 181 29.68 16.71 -13.15
N ALA A 182 30.98 17.02 -13.24
CA ALA A 182 31.63 17.48 -14.47
C ALA A 182 31.65 16.37 -15.54
N ASP A 183 31.98 15.15 -15.15
CA ASP A 183 31.88 13.92 -15.97
C ASP A 183 30.87 12.98 -15.36
N LYS A 184 29.67 12.97 -15.93
CA LYS A 184 28.53 12.18 -15.46
C LYS A 184 28.72 10.69 -15.68
N GLU A 185 29.35 10.32 -16.80
CA GLU A 185 29.55 8.91 -17.17
C GLU A 185 30.60 8.25 -16.29
N SER A 186 31.74 8.92 -16.09
CA SER A 186 32.81 8.43 -15.21
C SER A 186 32.33 8.30 -13.76
N THR A 187 31.63 9.34 -13.24
CA THR A 187 31.08 9.32 -11.89
C THR A 187 30.04 8.22 -11.72
N SER A 188 29.14 8.02 -12.69
CA SER A 188 28.15 6.95 -12.68
C SER A 188 28.80 5.58 -12.68
N LYS A 189 29.82 5.37 -13.53
CA LYS A 189 30.54 4.11 -13.63
C LYS A 189 31.25 3.75 -12.32
N GLN A 190 31.91 4.73 -11.69
CA GLN A 190 32.54 4.53 -10.39
C GLN A 190 31.52 4.15 -9.31
N LYS A 191 30.41 4.89 -9.21
CA LYS A 191 29.35 4.59 -8.24
C LYS A 191 28.72 3.23 -8.50
N LYS A 192 28.47 2.88 -9.75
CA LYS A 192 27.97 1.56 -10.12
C LYS A 192 28.91 0.44 -9.67
N GLN A 193 30.22 0.61 -9.83
CA GLN A 193 31.21 -0.38 -9.36
C GLN A 193 31.19 -0.53 -7.84
N GLU A 194 31.15 0.58 -7.09
CA GLU A 194 31.05 0.57 -5.63
C GLU A 194 29.78 -0.19 -5.15
N LEU A 195 28.62 0.10 -5.76
CA LEU A 195 27.36 -0.55 -5.41
C LEU A 195 27.32 -2.03 -5.80
N THR A 196 27.94 -2.39 -6.94
CA THR A 196 28.03 -3.78 -7.39
C THR A 196 28.88 -4.59 -6.41
N ALA A 197 30.02 -4.07 -5.98
CA ALA A 197 30.87 -4.74 -4.99
C ALA A 197 30.14 -4.96 -3.65
N LYS A 198 29.34 -3.97 -3.21
CA LYS A 198 28.49 -4.14 -2.01
C LYS A 198 27.43 -5.23 -2.20
N LEU A 199 26.73 -5.23 -3.33
CA LEU A 199 25.72 -6.24 -3.65
C LEU A 199 26.34 -7.64 -3.69
N ASP A 200 27.49 -7.80 -4.32
CA ASP A 200 28.21 -9.08 -4.39
C ASP A 200 28.61 -9.58 -3.00
N SER A 201 29.02 -8.68 -2.10
CA SER A 201 29.31 -9.01 -0.71
C SER A 201 28.07 -9.53 0.04
N ILE A 202 26.91 -8.89 -0.15
CA ILE A 202 25.64 -9.34 0.45
C ILE A 202 25.26 -10.72 -0.09
N LEU A 203 25.35 -10.92 -1.41
CA LEU A 203 25.04 -12.20 -2.05
C LEU A 203 25.97 -13.32 -1.59
N ALA A 204 27.27 -13.03 -1.38
CA ALA A 204 28.22 -13.98 -0.81
C ALA A 204 27.84 -14.37 0.63
N GLY A 205 27.43 -13.39 1.46
CA GLY A 205 26.98 -13.66 2.82
C GLY A 205 25.73 -14.54 2.89
N HIS A 206 24.78 -14.40 1.95
CA HIS A 206 23.64 -15.32 1.85
C HIS A 206 24.07 -16.74 1.46
N LYS A 207 24.98 -16.88 0.49
CA LYS A 207 25.52 -18.19 0.09
C LYS A 207 26.22 -18.94 1.23
N GLU A 208 26.97 -18.23 2.07
CA GLU A 208 27.61 -18.82 3.27
C GLU A 208 26.57 -19.38 4.24
N LYS A 209 25.40 -18.74 4.33
CA LYS A 209 24.26 -19.20 5.15
C LYS A 209 23.41 -20.27 4.47
N ARG A 210 23.77 -20.70 3.25
CA ARG A 210 22.97 -21.60 2.38
C ARG A 210 21.59 -21.01 2.06
N GLU A 211 21.56 -19.71 1.87
CA GLU A 211 20.38 -18.93 1.47
C GLU A 211 20.60 -18.37 0.06
N GLU A 212 19.52 -18.10 -0.65
CA GLU A 212 19.52 -17.43 -1.95
C GLU A 212 18.52 -16.28 -1.92
N LEU A 213 18.70 -15.28 -2.78
CA LEU A 213 17.70 -14.23 -3.01
C LEU A 213 17.00 -14.51 -4.34
N ASN A 214 15.68 -14.54 -4.32
CA ASN A 214 14.90 -14.63 -5.56
C ASN A 214 14.80 -13.26 -6.28
N GLU A 215 14.09 -13.20 -7.40
CA GLU A 215 13.90 -11.96 -8.18
C GLU A 215 13.27 -10.81 -7.40
N LYS A 216 12.55 -11.11 -6.33
CA LYS A 216 11.93 -10.13 -5.42
C LYS A 216 12.80 -9.78 -4.22
N PHE A 217 14.03 -10.31 -4.17
CA PHE A 217 14.95 -10.19 -3.03
C PHE A 217 14.43 -10.81 -1.74
N GLU A 218 13.52 -11.78 -1.85
CA GLU A 218 13.07 -12.59 -0.73
C GLU A 218 14.11 -13.68 -0.46
N VAL A 219 14.40 -13.90 0.82
CA VAL A 219 15.33 -14.94 1.25
C VAL A 219 14.72 -16.31 1.04
N VAL A 220 15.42 -17.17 0.30
CA VAL A 220 15.03 -18.56 0.01
C VAL A 220 16.03 -19.50 0.70
N SER A 221 15.51 -20.45 1.46
CA SER A 221 16.32 -21.49 2.11
C SER A 221 15.67 -22.86 1.87
N GLY A 222 16.46 -23.83 1.40
CA GLY A 222 15.94 -25.15 1.05
C GLY A 222 14.84 -25.14 -0.02
N GLY A 223 14.88 -24.19 -0.97
CA GLY A 223 13.90 -24.05 -2.06
C GLY A 223 12.57 -23.41 -1.64
N LYS A 224 12.44 -22.92 -0.40
CA LYS A 224 11.24 -22.23 0.10
C LYS A 224 11.56 -20.82 0.55
N VAL A 225 10.63 -19.87 0.29
CA VAL A 225 10.72 -18.52 0.81
C VAL A 225 10.65 -18.55 2.33
N VAL A 226 11.60 -17.90 2.98
CA VAL A 226 11.63 -17.77 4.43
C VAL A 226 10.61 -16.72 4.84
N THR A 227 9.63 -17.10 5.69
CA THR A 227 8.62 -16.18 6.22
C THR A 227 8.81 -15.99 7.73
N ARG A 228 8.42 -14.83 8.24
CA ARG A 228 8.40 -14.52 9.67
C ARG A 228 7.18 -13.65 10.01
N VAL A 229 6.63 -13.85 11.20
CA VAL A 229 5.58 -12.96 11.73
C VAL A 229 6.23 -11.65 12.16
N ARG A 230 6.08 -10.62 11.35
CA ARG A 230 6.67 -9.29 11.56
C ARG A 230 5.75 -8.17 11.10
N LYS A 231 6.09 -6.95 11.43
CA LYS A 231 5.51 -5.75 10.83
C LYS A 231 6.17 -5.46 9.48
N TYR A 232 5.48 -4.68 8.65
CA TYR A 232 6.09 -4.11 7.44
C TYR A 232 7.28 -3.21 7.82
N SER A 233 8.33 -3.28 7.01
CA SER A 233 9.47 -2.35 7.10
C SER A 233 9.07 -0.95 6.62
N LYS A 234 9.90 0.06 6.89
CA LYS A 234 9.68 1.43 6.39
C LYS A 234 9.68 1.47 4.86
N GLU A 235 10.55 0.69 4.23
CA GLU A 235 10.64 0.54 2.77
C GLU A 235 9.36 -0.08 2.20
N GLU A 236 8.89 -1.18 2.77
CA GLU A 236 7.66 -1.84 2.35
C GLU A 236 6.44 -0.92 2.48
N ILE A 237 6.35 -0.17 3.59
CA ILE A 237 5.27 0.81 3.81
C ILE A 237 5.34 1.91 2.75
N ASP A 238 6.52 2.48 2.48
CA ASP A 238 6.66 3.54 1.48
C ASP A 238 6.30 3.03 0.08
N LEU A 239 6.77 1.85 -0.30
CA LEU A 239 6.43 1.24 -1.58
C LEU A 239 4.91 0.98 -1.72
N ALA A 240 4.26 0.47 -0.67
CA ALA A 240 2.81 0.27 -0.66
C ALA A 240 2.05 1.60 -0.81
N VAL A 241 2.44 2.64 -0.05
CA VAL A 241 1.86 3.98 -0.14
C VAL A 241 2.03 4.55 -1.56
N ARG A 242 3.23 4.44 -2.15
CA ARG A 242 3.52 4.95 -3.50
C ARG A 242 2.71 4.22 -4.57
N ARG A 243 2.60 2.89 -4.46
CA ARG A 243 1.80 2.09 -5.38
C ARG A 243 0.34 2.56 -5.42
N VAL A 244 -0.33 2.64 -4.26
CA VAL A 244 -1.74 3.06 -4.22
C VAL A 244 -1.91 4.54 -4.61
N SER A 245 -0.97 5.40 -4.23
CA SER A 245 -0.99 6.82 -4.58
C SER A 245 -0.91 7.05 -6.09
N ARG A 246 -0.18 6.20 -6.82
CA ARG A 246 -0.10 6.19 -8.28
C ARG A 246 -1.44 5.80 -8.90
N ILE A 247 -2.08 4.73 -8.38
CA ILE A 247 -3.39 4.26 -8.85
C ILE A 247 -4.43 5.39 -8.75
N VAL A 248 -4.48 6.10 -7.63
CA VAL A 248 -5.48 7.16 -7.41
C VAL A 248 -4.99 8.56 -7.80
N LYS A 249 -3.78 8.69 -8.35
CA LYS A 249 -3.18 9.94 -8.85
C LYS A 249 -3.08 11.06 -7.80
N ILE A 250 -2.53 10.75 -6.62
CA ILE A 250 -2.32 11.70 -5.52
C ILE A 250 -0.86 11.82 -5.07
N GLY A 251 0.09 11.26 -5.80
CA GLY A 251 1.50 11.20 -5.43
C GLY A 251 2.13 12.55 -5.06
N MET A 252 1.69 13.65 -5.71
CA MET A 252 2.21 14.99 -5.47
C MET A 252 1.67 15.66 -4.17
N PHE A 253 0.73 15.03 -3.46
CA PHE A 253 0.10 15.62 -2.27
C PHE A 253 0.57 14.97 -0.97
N MET A 254 1.58 14.11 -0.98
CA MET A 254 1.98 13.28 0.16
C MET A 254 2.28 14.08 1.44
N ASN A 255 2.84 15.27 1.29
CA ASN A 255 3.23 16.15 2.40
C ASN A 255 2.11 17.10 2.85
N ARG A 256 0.95 17.13 2.14
CA ARG A 256 -0.17 18.00 2.49
C ARG A 256 -1.05 17.40 3.57
N TYR A 257 -1.76 18.27 4.27
CA TYR A 257 -2.80 17.90 5.23
C TYR A 257 -4.19 17.83 4.55
N PRO A 258 -5.15 17.09 5.11
CA PRO A 258 -6.50 16.99 4.53
C PRO A 258 -7.18 18.35 4.29
N ALA A 259 -6.97 19.34 5.15
CA ALA A 259 -7.54 20.68 5.00
C ALA A 259 -7.05 21.44 3.75
N GLU A 260 -5.90 21.04 3.20
CA GLU A 260 -5.29 21.64 2.00
C GLU A 260 -5.74 20.97 0.70
N LEU A 261 -6.66 20.00 0.80
CA LEU A 261 -7.14 19.18 -0.31
C LEU A 261 -8.59 19.50 -0.66
N SER A 262 -8.91 19.44 -1.96
CA SER A 262 -10.32 19.44 -2.38
C SER A 262 -11.05 18.15 -1.94
N GLY A 263 -12.38 18.17 -1.88
CA GLY A 263 -13.18 17.00 -1.49
C GLY A 263 -12.86 15.75 -2.33
N GLY A 264 -12.69 15.89 -3.65
CA GLY A 264 -12.31 14.79 -4.52
C GLY A 264 -10.89 14.26 -4.25
N GLN A 265 -9.96 15.12 -3.83
CA GLN A 265 -8.63 14.70 -3.41
C GLN A 265 -8.68 13.96 -2.07
N GLN A 266 -9.46 14.45 -1.10
CA GLN A 266 -9.70 13.76 0.17
C GLN A 266 -10.30 12.37 -0.04
N GLN A 267 -11.27 12.25 -0.95
CA GLN A 267 -11.85 10.96 -1.33
C GLN A 267 -10.78 10.00 -1.85
N ARG A 268 -9.90 10.46 -2.75
CA ARG A 268 -8.81 9.62 -3.28
C ARG A 268 -7.82 9.20 -2.19
N VAL A 269 -7.51 10.06 -1.23
CA VAL A 269 -6.68 9.69 -0.06
C VAL A 269 -7.36 8.59 0.75
N ALA A 270 -8.66 8.70 1.00
CA ALA A 270 -9.41 7.68 1.73
C ALA A 270 -9.47 6.34 0.98
N ILE A 271 -9.63 6.37 -0.35
CA ILE A 271 -9.53 5.17 -1.20
C ILE A 271 -8.12 4.56 -1.10
N ALA A 272 -7.06 5.37 -1.23
CA ALA A 272 -5.68 4.89 -1.12
C ALA A 272 -5.42 4.24 0.24
N ARG A 273 -5.88 4.85 1.33
CA ARG A 273 -5.77 4.29 2.69
C ARG A 273 -6.46 2.93 2.82
N THR A 274 -7.60 2.77 2.16
CA THR A 274 -8.36 1.53 2.18
C THR A 274 -7.70 0.43 1.34
N LEU A 275 -7.07 0.79 0.21
CA LEU A 275 -6.40 -0.16 -0.69
C LEU A 275 -4.99 -0.54 -0.24
N ALA A 276 -4.31 0.30 0.54
CA ALA A 276 -2.91 0.09 0.91
C ALA A 276 -2.65 -1.25 1.63
N PRO A 277 -3.53 -1.73 2.55
CA PRO A 277 -3.38 -3.02 3.22
C PRO A 277 -3.70 -4.24 2.35
N GLU A 278 -4.08 -4.08 1.08
CA GLU A 278 -4.52 -5.18 0.19
C GLU A 278 -5.61 -6.06 0.82
N PRO A 279 -6.77 -5.46 1.14
CA PRO A 279 -7.84 -6.15 1.86
C PRO A 279 -8.47 -7.29 1.06
#